data_a0427ad0d5613777c1961692879a34da
#
_entry.id   a0427ad0d5613777c1961692879a34da
#
_cell.length_a   1.000
_cell.length_b   1.000
_cell.length_c   1.000
_cell.angle_alpha   90.00
_cell.angle_beta   90.00
_cell.angle_gamma   90.00
#
_symmetry.space_group_name_H-M   'P 1'
#
loop_
_entity.id
_entity.type
_entity.pdbx_description
1 polymer ?
#
loop_
_entity_poly.entity_id
_entity_poly.type
_entity_poly.pdbx_seq_one_letter_code
_entity_poly.pdbx_strand_id
1 'polypeptide(L)'
;IRMEPKFEAKSYSPDMLLSVDGITPIGGRKYVISKSEEGLVKSKLYFAKTSDLGLKNLKYILESGQKDNTVTWQNQISTIRTIDLLDSTEKISGFSGTWDSGLVEIVLHPFIWNDAFAMQQFLTLLDLEADKYKISGYENGPLFCAAVCNHETLERLAKFNPLRTIHPLGELNIPNMRGSSFFDAPVPPLYKGTPQMRIGVFDGGADSTLPHLKDFVTAHELTPITGHPALIAHGTAVCGAVLYGLLNYKSSTEQLETPIVSVDSYRVLPQQQTGNPIEDSGLYPAIDQIEQIVHNHTETSLYNLSFGPRGAIVDDDISRFTYALDRLSM
;
A
#
# COMPACT_ATOMS: atom_id res chain seq x y z
N ILE A 1 -10.67 -18.41 -9.77
CA ILE A 1 -11.91 -19.05 -9.35
C ILE A 1 -12.91 -17.97 -9.03
N ARG A 2 -13.97 -17.87 -9.83
CA ARG A 2 -15.04 -16.88 -9.66
C ARG A 2 -16.19 -17.51 -8.91
N MET A 3 -16.67 -16.81 -7.89
CA MET A 3 -17.82 -17.27 -7.10
C MET A 3 -19.14 -16.75 -7.70
N GLU A 4 -20.23 -17.45 -7.42
CA GLU A 4 -21.57 -16.96 -7.73
C GLU A 4 -21.93 -15.72 -6.90
N PRO A 5 -22.80 -14.80 -7.39
CA PRO A 5 -23.08 -13.50 -6.77
C PRO A 5 -23.49 -13.55 -5.29
N LYS A 6 -24.15 -14.61 -4.89
CA LYS A 6 -24.67 -14.75 -3.50
C LYS A 6 -23.61 -15.14 -2.47
N PHE A 7 -22.37 -15.40 -2.90
CA PHE A 7 -21.33 -15.99 -2.07
C PHE A 7 -20.12 -15.05 -1.88
N GLU A 8 -20.39 -13.79 -1.54
CA GLU A 8 -19.35 -12.80 -1.26
C GLU A 8 -18.68 -12.98 0.12
N ALA A 9 -19.40 -13.55 1.09
CA ALA A 9 -18.89 -13.67 2.45
C ALA A 9 -17.67 -14.61 2.52
N LYS A 10 -16.76 -14.33 3.44
CA LYS A 10 -15.55 -15.12 3.66
C LYS A 10 -15.87 -16.60 3.99
N SER A 11 -17.01 -16.86 4.62
CA SER A 11 -17.48 -18.22 4.97
C SER A 11 -17.77 -19.11 3.76
N TYR A 12 -17.84 -18.56 2.56
CA TYR A 12 -18.08 -19.32 1.32
C TYR A 12 -16.79 -19.58 0.53
N SER A 13 -15.62 -19.52 1.17
CA SER A 13 -14.36 -19.90 0.53
C SER A 13 -14.41 -21.35 0.03
N PRO A 14 -13.98 -21.64 -1.21
CA PRO A 14 -13.92 -22.99 -1.77
C PRO A 14 -12.69 -23.74 -1.27
N ASP A 15 -12.55 -23.88 0.07
CA ASP A 15 -11.34 -24.36 0.73
C ASP A 15 -10.97 -25.78 0.32
N MET A 16 -11.96 -26.65 0.09
CA MET A 16 -11.70 -28.03 -0.38
C MET A 16 -11.08 -28.05 -1.79
N LEU A 17 -11.50 -27.15 -2.66
CA LEU A 17 -10.90 -27.01 -3.99
C LEU A 17 -9.51 -26.37 -3.91
N LEU A 18 -9.34 -25.37 -3.07
CA LEU A 18 -8.06 -24.70 -2.85
C LEU A 18 -7.03 -25.60 -2.14
N SER A 19 -7.48 -26.68 -1.49
CA SER A 19 -6.62 -27.68 -0.84
C SER A 19 -6.25 -28.88 -1.75
N VAL A 20 -6.63 -28.86 -3.02
CA VAL A 20 -6.22 -29.88 -3.99
C VAL A 20 -4.71 -29.83 -4.18
N ASP A 21 -4.06 -31.00 -4.18
CA ASP A 21 -2.61 -31.08 -4.35
C ASP A 21 -2.14 -30.44 -5.67
N GLY A 22 -1.15 -29.58 -5.58
CA GLY A 22 -0.64 -28.76 -6.68
C GLY A 22 -1.42 -27.47 -6.94
N ILE A 23 -2.37 -27.10 -6.06
CA ILE A 23 -3.04 -25.79 -6.05
C ILE A 23 -2.62 -25.02 -4.80
N THR A 24 -2.16 -23.79 -4.98
CA THR A 24 -1.76 -22.90 -3.90
C THR A 24 -2.59 -21.61 -3.98
N PRO A 25 -3.42 -21.30 -2.98
CA PRO A 25 -4.14 -20.03 -2.95
C PRO A 25 -3.15 -18.87 -2.79
N ILE A 26 -3.31 -17.81 -3.59
CA ILE A 26 -2.42 -16.65 -3.63
C ILE A 26 -3.15 -15.33 -3.41
N GLY A 27 -4.40 -15.38 -2.96
CA GLY A 27 -5.20 -14.22 -2.61
C GLY A 27 -6.55 -14.18 -3.28
N GLY A 28 -7.20 -13.04 -3.19
CA GLY A 28 -8.52 -12.82 -3.80
C GLY A 28 -8.86 -11.35 -3.85
N ARG A 29 -9.95 -11.02 -4.52
CA ARG A 29 -10.56 -9.69 -4.53
C ARG A 29 -12.06 -9.82 -4.81
N LYS A 30 -12.80 -8.77 -4.53
CA LYS A 30 -14.16 -8.64 -5.08
C LYS A 30 -14.07 -8.38 -6.58
N TYR A 31 -15.10 -8.72 -7.31
CA TYR A 31 -15.24 -8.35 -8.71
C TYR A 31 -16.70 -8.07 -9.07
N VAL A 32 -16.89 -7.24 -10.06
CA VAL A 32 -18.21 -6.88 -10.56
C VAL A 32 -18.60 -7.84 -11.69
N ILE A 33 -19.69 -8.57 -11.51
CA ILE A 33 -20.20 -9.50 -12.51
C ILE A 33 -21.02 -8.75 -13.57
N SER A 34 -21.90 -7.86 -13.13
CA SER A 34 -22.78 -7.08 -14.01
C SER A 34 -23.20 -5.78 -13.33
N LYS A 35 -23.63 -4.85 -14.17
CA LYS A 35 -24.27 -3.61 -13.72
C LYS A 35 -25.74 -3.70 -14.13
N SER A 36 -26.66 -3.71 -13.17
CA SER A 36 -28.10 -3.68 -13.40
C SER A 36 -28.70 -2.35 -12.94
N GLU A 37 -29.96 -2.11 -13.25
CA GLU A 37 -30.70 -0.93 -12.75
C GLU A 37 -30.80 -0.91 -11.21
N GLU A 38 -30.75 -2.10 -10.59
CA GLU A 38 -30.78 -2.27 -9.13
C GLU A 38 -29.39 -2.08 -8.47
N GLY A 39 -28.33 -1.92 -9.27
CA GLY A 39 -26.97 -1.69 -8.79
C GLY A 39 -25.92 -2.65 -9.36
N LEU A 40 -24.75 -2.64 -8.71
CA LEU A 40 -23.63 -3.51 -9.09
C LEU A 40 -23.80 -4.90 -8.47
N VAL A 41 -23.84 -5.93 -9.31
CA VAL A 41 -23.78 -7.31 -8.85
C VAL A 41 -22.32 -7.67 -8.63
N LYS A 42 -21.95 -7.81 -7.37
CA LYS A 42 -20.58 -8.14 -6.94
C LYS A 42 -20.48 -9.60 -6.53
N SER A 43 -19.29 -10.15 -6.62
CA SER A 43 -18.92 -11.45 -6.08
C SER A 43 -17.44 -11.48 -5.71
N LYS A 44 -16.92 -12.65 -5.38
CA LYS A 44 -15.55 -12.86 -4.98
C LYS A 44 -14.77 -13.66 -6.02
N LEU A 45 -13.54 -13.25 -6.25
CA LEU A 45 -12.57 -13.89 -7.12
C LEU A 45 -11.40 -14.37 -6.26
N TYR A 46 -11.11 -15.66 -6.30
CA TYR A 46 -9.93 -16.24 -5.66
C TYR A 46 -8.85 -16.50 -6.72
N PHE A 47 -7.63 -16.14 -6.39
CA PHE A 47 -6.44 -16.44 -7.18
C PHE A 47 -5.76 -17.68 -6.64
N ALA A 48 -5.36 -18.57 -7.54
CA ALA A 48 -4.60 -19.75 -7.18
C ALA A 48 -3.46 -19.96 -8.19
N LYS A 49 -2.28 -20.28 -7.66
CA LYS A 49 -1.16 -20.78 -8.46
C LYS A 49 -1.31 -22.28 -8.60
N THR A 50 -1.08 -22.82 -9.78
CA THR A 50 -1.13 -24.25 -10.03
C THR A 50 -0.05 -24.67 -11.02
N SER A 51 0.36 -25.93 -10.91
CA SER A 51 1.20 -26.62 -11.90
C SER A 51 0.32 -27.41 -12.89
N ASP A 52 0.92 -27.90 -13.97
CA ASP A 52 0.24 -28.80 -14.91
C ASP A 52 -0.33 -30.06 -14.22
N LEU A 53 0.39 -30.57 -13.21
CA LEU A 53 -0.09 -31.68 -12.39
C LEU A 53 -1.28 -31.27 -11.55
N GLY A 54 -1.23 -30.11 -10.91
CA GLY A 54 -2.34 -29.56 -10.15
C GLY A 54 -3.59 -29.35 -10.98
N LEU A 55 -3.46 -28.86 -12.23
CA LEU A 55 -4.59 -28.76 -13.17
C LEU A 55 -5.16 -30.14 -13.53
N LYS A 56 -4.31 -31.16 -13.77
CA LYS A 56 -4.75 -32.52 -14.04
C LYS A 56 -5.49 -33.10 -12.83
N ASN A 57 -4.96 -32.90 -11.62
CA ASN A 57 -5.59 -33.35 -10.38
C ASN A 57 -6.95 -32.67 -10.18
N LEU A 58 -7.03 -31.37 -10.38
CA LEU A 58 -8.27 -30.62 -10.30
C LEU A 58 -9.31 -31.14 -11.30
N LYS A 59 -8.92 -31.30 -12.55
CA LYS A 59 -9.79 -31.84 -13.60
C LYS A 59 -10.29 -33.23 -13.23
N TYR A 60 -9.39 -34.11 -12.81
CA TYR A 60 -9.77 -35.49 -12.38
C TYR A 60 -10.78 -35.47 -11.24
N ILE A 61 -10.58 -34.66 -10.21
CA ILE A 61 -11.50 -34.56 -9.08
C ILE A 61 -12.86 -34.03 -9.49
N LEU A 62 -12.90 -33.00 -10.36
CA LEU A 62 -14.15 -32.42 -10.86
C LEU A 62 -14.93 -33.39 -11.75
N GLU A 63 -14.25 -34.20 -12.59
CA GLU A 63 -14.88 -35.15 -13.51
C GLU A 63 -15.28 -36.44 -12.82
N SER A 64 -14.47 -36.96 -11.91
CA SER A 64 -14.70 -38.26 -11.28
C SER A 64 -15.60 -38.22 -10.05
N GLY A 65 -15.77 -37.05 -9.45
CA GLY A 65 -16.49 -36.90 -8.18
C GLY A 65 -15.84 -37.66 -7.00
N GLN A 66 -14.60 -38.13 -7.17
CA GLN A 66 -13.98 -39.14 -6.30
C GLN A 66 -13.37 -38.60 -5.00
N LYS A 67 -13.35 -37.30 -4.76
CA LYS A 67 -12.94 -36.80 -3.43
C LYS A 67 -14.21 -36.63 -2.59
N ASP A 68 -14.47 -37.60 -1.75
CA ASP A 68 -15.53 -37.56 -0.75
C ASP A 68 -16.78 -36.83 -1.24
N ASN A 69 -17.66 -37.53 -1.91
CA ASN A 69 -18.95 -37.03 -2.41
C ASN A 69 -19.83 -36.55 -1.23
N THR A 70 -19.18 -35.78 -0.33
CA THR A 70 -19.76 -35.19 0.85
C THR A 70 -20.65 -34.01 0.44
N VAL A 71 -21.69 -33.79 1.20
CA VAL A 71 -22.58 -32.63 1.06
C VAL A 71 -21.76 -31.33 1.07
N THR A 72 -20.68 -31.29 1.82
CA THR A 72 -19.78 -30.12 1.90
C THR A 72 -19.06 -29.86 0.58
N TRP A 73 -18.52 -30.89 -0.09
CA TRP A 73 -17.87 -30.74 -1.40
C TRP A 73 -18.87 -30.24 -2.45
N GLN A 74 -20.03 -30.86 -2.54
CA GLN A 74 -21.07 -30.47 -3.49
C GLN A 74 -21.52 -29.02 -3.25
N ASN A 75 -21.70 -28.63 -1.99
CA ASN A 75 -22.07 -27.28 -1.65
C ASN A 75 -20.99 -26.27 -2.08
N GLN A 76 -19.72 -26.55 -1.83
CA GLN A 76 -18.64 -25.64 -2.25
C GLN A 76 -18.54 -25.53 -3.78
N ILE A 77 -18.60 -26.64 -4.50
CA ILE A 77 -18.56 -26.60 -5.97
C ILE A 77 -19.76 -25.85 -6.55
N SER A 78 -20.94 -25.99 -5.97
CA SER A 78 -22.15 -25.28 -6.42
C SER A 78 -22.07 -23.75 -6.23
N THR A 79 -21.13 -23.26 -5.43
CA THR A 79 -20.90 -21.82 -5.25
C THR A 79 -19.93 -21.22 -6.28
N ILE A 80 -19.28 -22.07 -7.08
CA ILE A 80 -18.30 -21.64 -8.09
C ILE A 80 -19.01 -21.40 -9.40
N ARG A 81 -18.80 -20.21 -9.97
CA ARG A 81 -19.31 -19.85 -11.27
C ARG A 81 -18.40 -20.34 -12.39
N THR A 82 -17.10 -20.02 -12.30
CA THR A 82 -16.10 -20.42 -13.30
C THR A 82 -14.71 -20.54 -12.67
N ILE A 83 -13.87 -21.35 -13.34
CA ILE A 83 -12.43 -21.43 -13.11
C ILE A 83 -11.76 -21.08 -14.42
N ASP A 84 -11.13 -19.92 -14.48
CA ASP A 84 -10.57 -19.36 -15.71
C ASP A 84 -9.31 -18.50 -15.40
N LEU A 85 -8.67 -18.01 -16.44
CA LEU A 85 -7.64 -16.97 -16.34
C LEU A 85 -8.30 -15.60 -16.32
N LEU A 86 -7.63 -14.62 -15.69
CA LEU A 86 -8.04 -13.23 -15.79
C LEU A 86 -7.91 -12.74 -17.24
N ASP A 87 -8.94 -12.06 -17.72
CA ASP A 87 -8.85 -11.32 -18.94
C ASP A 87 -7.90 -10.12 -18.80
N SER A 88 -7.27 -9.73 -19.90
CA SER A 88 -6.35 -8.58 -19.92
C SER A 88 -7.00 -7.29 -19.43
N THR A 89 -8.28 -7.08 -19.76
CA THR A 89 -9.05 -5.90 -19.35
C THR A 89 -9.35 -5.87 -17.85
N GLU A 90 -9.40 -7.01 -17.19
CA GLU A 90 -9.63 -7.11 -15.75
C GLU A 90 -8.38 -6.81 -14.90
N LYS A 91 -7.23 -6.76 -15.56
CA LYS A 91 -5.92 -6.48 -14.92
C LYS A 91 -5.56 -5.00 -14.96
N ILE A 92 -6.29 -4.18 -15.70
CA ILE A 92 -6.04 -2.75 -15.87
C ILE A 92 -7.20 -1.99 -15.24
N SER A 93 -6.92 -1.16 -14.23
CA SER A 93 -7.95 -0.43 -13.48
C SER A 93 -7.53 1.03 -13.20
N GLY A 94 -8.51 1.89 -12.92
CA GLY A 94 -8.27 3.24 -12.42
C GLY A 94 -7.80 4.27 -13.45
N PHE A 95 -7.71 3.93 -14.72
CA PHE A 95 -7.30 4.86 -15.78
C PHE A 95 -8.48 5.70 -16.30
N SER A 96 -8.25 7.00 -16.52
CA SER A 96 -9.22 7.86 -17.19
C SER A 96 -9.21 7.60 -18.71
N GLY A 97 -10.32 7.86 -19.40
CA GLY A 97 -10.37 7.72 -20.85
C GLY A 97 -9.45 8.66 -21.62
N THR A 98 -8.88 9.66 -20.96
CA THR A 98 -7.91 10.63 -21.54
C THR A 98 -6.46 10.32 -21.14
N TRP A 99 -6.22 9.24 -20.38
CA TRP A 99 -4.87 8.87 -19.99
C TRP A 99 -4.12 8.31 -21.22
N ASP A 100 -2.93 8.82 -21.45
CA ASP A 100 -2.06 8.42 -22.57
C ASP A 100 -0.80 7.72 -22.06
N SER A 101 -0.14 8.34 -21.10
CA SER A 101 1.08 7.80 -20.47
C SER A 101 1.27 8.41 -19.08
N GLY A 102 2.05 7.75 -18.25
CA GLY A 102 2.38 8.25 -16.92
C GLY A 102 2.88 7.18 -15.99
N LEU A 103 3.02 7.56 -14.75
CA LEU A 103 3.51 6.69 -13.68
C LEU A 103 2.40 5.72 -13.25
N VAL A 104 2.73 4.44 -13.26
CA VAL A 104 1.81 3.35 -12.88
C VAL A 104 2.43 2.48 -11.79
N GLU A 105 1.59 1.82 -11.03
CA GLU A 105 1.95 0.70 -10.17
C GLU A 105 1.50 -0.60 -10.82
N ILE A 106 2.44 -1.50 -11.02
CA ILE A 106 2.26 -2.84 -11.55
C ILE A 106 2.40 -3.82 -10.39
N VAL A 107 1.40 -4.65 -10.17
CA VAL A 107 1.39 -5.62 -9.09
C VAL A 107 1.38 -7.03 -9.67
N LEU A 108 2.39 -7.82 -9.32
CA LEU A 108 2.45 -9.23 -9.66
C LEU A 108 2.01 -10.10 -8.48
N HIS A 109 1.49 -11.26 -8.79
CA HIS A 109 1.11 -12.25 -7.78
C HIS A 109 2.31 -12.70 -6.93
N PRO A 110 2.10 -13.22 -5.72
CA PRO A 110 3.15 -13.81 -4.89
C PRO A 110 3.98 -14.86 -5.63
N PHE A 111 5.22 -15.10 -5.13
CA PHE A 111 6.19 -16.08 -5.61
C PHE A 111 6.92 -15.72 -6.92
N ILE A 112 6.58 -14.62 -7.58
CA ILE A 112 7.27 -14.21 -8.82
C ILE A 112 8.69 -13.73 -8.53
N TRP A 113 8.91 -13.12 -7.38
CA TRP A 113 10.24 -12.66 -6.96
C TRP A 113 11.30 -13.77 -6.97
N ASN A 114 10.92 -15.00 -6.61
CA ASN A 114 11.80 -16.16 -6.56
C ASN A 114 11.81 -16.98 -7.86
N ASP A 115 11.06 -16.57 -8.89
CA ASP A 115 10.98 -17.23 -10.19
C ASP A 115 11.76 -16.41 -11.23
N ALA A 116 13.04 -16.78 -11.42
CA ALA A 116 13.95 -16.09 -12.35
C ALA A 116 13.42 -16.05 -13.79
N PHE A 117 12.72 -17.10 -14.23
CA PHE A 117 12.15 -17.15 -15.57
C PHE A 117 10.98 -16.18 -15.72
N ALA A 118 10.06 -16.18 -14.76
CA ALA A 118 8.94 -15.25 -14.75
C ALA A 118 9.40 -13.79 -14.62
N MET A 119 10.43 -13.53 -13.81
CA MET A 119 11.05 -12.21 -13.71
C MET A 119 11.66 -11.75 -15.03
N GLN A 120 12.39 -12.62 -15.71
CA GLN A 120 12.97 -12.29 -17.01
C GLN A 120 11.87 -12.00 -18.05
N GLN A 121 10.80 -12.80 -18.07
CA GLN A 121 9.66 -12.54 -18.94
C GLN A 121 8.99 -11.19 -18.63
N PHE A 122 8.79 -10.89 -17.35
CA PHE A 122 8.23 -9.61 -16.91
C PHE A 122 9.07 -8.43 -17.42
N LEU A 123 10.38 -8.46 -17.18
CA LEU A 123 11.29 -7.40 -17.62
C LEU A 123 11.32 -7.25 -19.16
N THR A 124 11.24 -8.37 -19.89
CA THR A 124 11.16 -8.36 -21.36
C THR A 124 9.85 -7.71 -21.83
N LEU A 125 8.73 -7.97 -21.13
CA LEU A 125 7.44 -7.36 -21.47
C LEU A 125 7.37 -5.89 -21.03
N LEU A 126 8.00 -5.53 -19.94
CA LEU A 126 8.11 -4.15 -19.47
C LEU A 126 8.88 -3.30 -20.48
N ASP A 127 10.02 -3.83 -20.97
CA ASP A 127 10.84 -3.24 -22.05
C ASP A 127 11.20 -1.77 -21.78
N LEU A 128 11.71 -1.51 -20.57
CA LEU A 128 12.12 -0.19 -20.10
C LEU A 128 13.57 -0.20 -19.64
N GLU A 129 14.25 0.93 -19.78
CA GLU A 129 15.55 1.16 -19.17
C GLU A 129 15.46 1.13 -17.62
N ALA A 130 16.55 0.73 -16.97
CA ALA A 130 16.57 0.46 -15.53
C ALA A 130 16.22 1.68 -14.65
N ASP A 131 16.41 2.89 -15.16
CA ASP A 131 16.06 4.14 -14.49
C ASP A 131 14.57 4.52 -14.63
N LYS A 132 13.82 3.82 -15.48
CA LYS A 132 12.40 4.06 -15.77
C LYS A 132 11.44 3.19 -14.97
N TYR A 133 11.97 2.30 -14.12
CA TYR A 133 11.15 1.48 -13.24
C TYR A 133 11.85 1.20 -11.90
N LYS A 134 11.07 0.90 -10.88
CA LYS A 134 11.56 0.49 -9.55
C LYS A 134 10.77 -0.70 -9.05
N ILE A 135 11.46 -1.80 -8.78
CA ILE A 135 10.86 -3.04 -8.30
C ILE A 135 11.03 -3.16 -6.79
N SER A 136 9.98 -3.59 -6.11
CA SER A 136 9.96 -3.90 -4.69
C SER A 136 9.27 -5.23 -4.47
N GLY A 137 10.02 -6.25 -4.10
CA GLY A 137 9.51 -7.60 -3.85
C GLY A 137 9.47 -7.91 -2.36
N TYR A 138 8.48 -8.68 -1.97
CA TYR A 138 8.32 -9.17 -0.60
C TYR A 138 8.41 -10.68 -0.58
N GLU A 139 9.13 -11.22 0.40
CA GLU A 139 9.24 -12.66 0.56
C GLU A 139 7.85 -13.27 0.78
N ASN A 140 7.51 -14.27 -0.04
CA ASN A 140 6.18 -14.90 -0.06
C ASN A 140 4.99 -13.96 -0.31
N GLY A 141 5.26 -12.71 -0.66
CA GLY A 141 4.29 -11.67 -0.95
C GLY A 141 4.26 -11.25 -2.43
N PRO A 142 3.43 -10.27 -2.75
CA PRO A 142 3.37 -9.69 -4.09
C PRO A 142 4.67 -8.96 -4.44
N LEU A 143 4.88 -8.78 -5.75
CA LEU A 143 5.90 -7.90 -6.27
C LEU A 143 5.23 -6.63 -6.79
N PHE A 144 5.77 -5.48 -6.42
CA PHE A 144 5.33 -4.18 -6.88
C PHE A 144 6.40 -3.56 -7.79
N CYS A 145 5.95 -2.92 -8.86
CA CYS A 145 6.82 -2.19 -9.76
C CYS A 145 6.20 -0.83 -10.08
N ALA A 146 6.88 0.25 -9.70
CA ALA A 146 6.57 1.58 -10.21
C ALA A 146 7.26 1.77 -11.56
N ALA A 147 6.55 2.21 -12.58
CA ALA A 147 7.10 2.40 -13.91
C ALA A 147 6.39 3.51 -14.68
N VAL A 148 7.09 4.15 -15.61
CA VAL A 148 6.49 5.09 -16.56
C VAL A 148 6.05 4.32 -17.79
N CYS A 149 4.74 4.16 -17.97
CA CYS A 149 4.16 3.36 -19.06
C CYS A 149 3.25 4.19 -19.98
N ASN A 150 3.02 3.65 -21.16
CA ASN A 150 1.99 4.09 -22.10
C ASN A 150 0.98 2.95 -22.36
N HIS A 151 -0.04 3.18 -23.14
CA HIS A 151 -1.07 2.17 -23.48
C HIS A 151 -0.48 0.89 -24.06
N GLU A 152 0.50 0.98 -24.96
CA GLU A 152 1.11 -0.20 -25.58
C GLU A 152 1.79 -1.10 -24.52
N THR A 153 2.52 -0.49 -23.60
CA THR A 153 3.16 -1.22 -22.49
C THR A 153 2.11 -1.87 -21.59
N LEU A 154 1.00 -1.16 -21.28
CA LEU A 154 -0.09 -1.75 -20.47
C LEU A 154 -0.71 -2.96 -21.15
N GLU A 155 -1.03 -2.86 -22.44
CA GLU A 155 -1.63 -3.97 -23.20
C GLU A 155 -0.68 -5.17 -23.31
N ARG A 156 0.62 -4.93 -23.48
CA ARG A 156 1.65 -5.96 -23.51
C ARG A 156 1.75 -6.68 -22.16
N LEU A 157 1.81 -5.92 -21.07
CA LEU A 157 1.87 -6.46 -19.70
C LEU A 157 0.59 -7.18 -19.31
N ALA A 158 -0.58 -6.71 -19.74
CA ALA A 158 -1.87 -7.34 -19.42
C ALA A 158 -1.99 -8.79 -19.90
N LYS A 159 -1.21 -9.19 -20.91
CA LYS A 159 -1.10 -10.57 -21.39
C LYS A 159 -0.26 -11.47 -20.48
N PHE A 160 0.51 -10.88 -19.58
CA PHE A 160 1.35 -11.63 -18.65
C PHE A 160 0.49 -12.28 -17.56
N ASN A 161 0.49 -13.62 -17.50
CA ASN A 161 -0.39 -14.34 -16.58
C ASN A 161 -0.15 -14.00 -15.10
N PRO A 162 1.11 -13.89 -14.60
CA PRO A 162 1.38 -13.50 -13.23
C PRO A 162 1.00 -12.06 -12.85
N LEU A 163 0.56 -11.24 -13.79
CA LEU A 163 0.07 -9.90 -13.50
C LEU A 163 -1.26 -9.96 -12.76
N ARG A 164 -1.31 -9.33 -11.58
CA ARG A 164 -2.53 -9.18 -10.77
C ARG A 164 -3.33 -7.94 -11.15
N THR A 165 -2.66 -6.79 -11.21
CA THR A 165 -3.28 -5.51 -11.58
C THR A 165 -2.24 -4.48 -12.01
N ILE A 166 -2.68 -3.51 -12.84
CA ILE A 166 -1.96 -2.27 -13.13
C ILE A 166 -2.94 -1.13 -12.89
N HIS A 167 -2.50 -0.11 -12.18
CA HIS A 167 -3.26 1.11 -11.94
C HIS A 167 -2.34 2.34 -11.92
N PRO A 168 -2.86 3.57 -12.13
CA PRO A 168 -2.06 4.76 -11.96
C PRO A 168 -1.46 4.80 -10.56
N LEU A 169 -0.16 5.10 -10.45
CA LEU A 169 0.45 5.35 -9.16
C LEU A 169 -0.04 6.72 -8.67
N GLY A 170 -0.68 6.74 -7.51
CA GLY A 170 -1.19 7.96 -6.91
C GLY A 170 -0.06 8.91 -6.53
N GLU A 171 -0.28 10.20 -6.75
CA GLU A 171 0.58 11.24 -6.20
C GLU A 171 0.46 11.25 -4.67
N LEU A 172 1.55 11.60 -4.01
CA LEU A 172 1.56 11.80 -2.57
C LEU A 172 0.70 13.02 -2.22
N ASN A 173 -0.20 12.82 -1.28
CA ASN A 173 -1.02 13.91 -0.75
C ASN A 173 -0.62 14.22 0.69
N ILE A 174 -0.29 15.47 0.92
CA ILE A 174 -0.11 16.02 2.24
C ILE A 174 -1.35 16.84 2.55
N PRO A 175 -2.11 16.48 3.58
CA PRO A 175 -3.31 17.21 3.92
C PRO A 175 -2.97 18.67 4.19
N ASN A 176 -3.65 19.59 3.52
CA ASN A 176 -3.58 21.00 3.90
C ASN A 176 -4.10 21.14 5.33
N MET A 177 -3.37 21.83 6.18
CA MET A 177 -3.84 22.19 7.52
C MET A 177 -5.11 23.05 7.37
N ARG A 178 -6.27 22.41 7.54
CA ARG A 178 -7.57 23.09 7.45
C ARG A 178 -7.84 23.82 8.76
N GLY A 179 -8.20 25.09 8.66
CA GLY A 179 -8.73 25.85 9.80
C GLY A 179 -7.69 26.25 10.83
N SER A 180 -6.43 26.41 10.43
CA SER A 180 -5.45 27.02 11.30
C SER A 180 -5.81 28.50 11.54
N SER A 181 -6.49 28.76 12.66
CA SER A 181 -6.46 30.08 13.23
C SER A 181 -5.07 30.24 13.84
N PHE A 182 -4.36 31.28 13.42
CA PHE A 182 -3.07 31.62 14.02
C PHE A 182 -3.37 32.28 15.37
N PHE A 183 -3.09 31.56 16.45
CA PHE A 183 -3.10 32.10 17.80
C PHE A 183 -1.66 32.25 18.27
N ASP A 184 -1.42 33.20 19.17
CA ASP A 184 -0.15 33.23 19.88
C ASP A 184 0.01 31.94 20.66
N ALA A 185 1.14 31.26 20.45
CA ALA A 185 1.41 30.00 21.12
C ALA A 185 1.51 30.19 22.64
N PRO A 186 1.02 29.25 23.45
CA PRO A 186 1.25 29.22 24.90
C PRO A 186 2.75 29.26 25.22
N VAL A 187 3.08 29.58 26.47
CA VAL A 187 4.47 29.57 26.93
C VAL A 187 5.06 28.16 26.89
N PRO A 188 6.27 27.96 26.32
CA PRO A 188 6.91 26.63 26.27
C PRO A 188 6.99 25.97 27.66
N PRO A 189 6.96 24.65 27.74
CA PRO A 189 7.09 23.93 29.02
C PRO A 189 8.47 24.11 29.62
N LEU A 190 8.54 24.03 30.94
CA LEU A 190 9.81 23.90 31.62
C LEU A 190 10.38 22.48 31.39
N TYR A 191 11.65 22.41 30.99
CA TYR A 191 12.30 21.12 30.83
C TYR A 191 12.47 20.42 32.19
N LYS A 192 11.89 19.22 32.32
CA LYS A 192 11.96 18.35 33.51
C LYS A 192 12.61 16.98 33.23
N GLY A 193 13.30 16.87 32.10
CA GLY A 193 13.84 15.62 31.60
C GLY A 193 13.12 15.12 30.35
N THR A 194 13.80 14.30 29.56
CA THR A 194 13.24 13.72 28.34
C THR A 194 12.32 12.53 28.69
N PRO A 195 11.08 12.51 28.20
CA PRO A 195 10.18 11.37 28.37
C PRO A 195 10.77 10.09 27.81
N GLN A 196 10.50 8.96 28.46
CA GLN A 196 11.00 7.66 28.00
C GLN A 196 10.22 7.10 26.80
N MET A 197 8.91 7.39 26.74
CA MET A 197 8.07 6.96 25.62
C MET A 197 8.40 7.79 24.38
N ARG A 198 8.69 7.11 23.28
CA ARG A 198 9.04 7.73 22.00
C ARG A 198 7.96 7.45 20.95
N ILE A 199 7.63 8.46 20.17
CA ILE A 199 6.71 8.36 19.04
C ILE A 199 7.47 8.76 17.77
N GLY A 200 7.48 7.90 16.76
CA GLY A 200 8.03 8.23 15.45
C GLY A 200 7.00 9.02 14.62
N VAL A 201 7.43 10.09 13.99
CA VAL A 201 6.62 10.88 13.06
C VAL A 201 7.30 10.87 11.70
N PHE A 202 6.69 10.24 10.72
CA PHE A 202 7.11 10.27 9.33
C PHE A 202 6.39 11.41 8.60
N ASP A 203 7.15 12.41 8.15
CA ASP A 203 6.61 13.62 7.53
C ASP A 203 7.68 14.33 6.67
N GLY A 204 7.47 15.60 6.36
CA GLY A 204 8.42 16.46 5.67
C GLY A 204 9.54 17.04 6.56
N GLY A 205 9.70 16.52 7.77
CA GLY A 205 10.64 17.03 8.78
C GLY A 205 10.00 17.99 9.75
N ALA A 206 10.74 18.39 10.78
CA ALA A 206 10.29 19.34 11.78
C ALA A 206 11.39 20.34 12.14
N ASP A 207 11.01 21.59 12.43
CA ASP A 207 11.90 22.57 13.02
C ASP A 207 12.08 22.30 14.52
N SER A 208 13.02 21.45 14.84
CA SER A 208 13.37 21.09 16.23
C SER A 208 14.06 22.21 17.01
N THR A 209 14.33 23.38 16.41
CA THR A 209 14.94 24.52 17.10
C THR A 209 13.93 25.38 17.85
N LEU A 210 12.64 25.21 17.52
CA LEU A 210 11.56 25.95 18.18
C LEU A 210 11.51 25.68 19.70
N PRO A 211 11.29 26.71 20.53
CA PRO A 211 11.28 26.57 21.99
C PRO A 211 10.32 25.50 22.53
N HIS A 212 9.24 25.20 21.82
CA HIS A 212 8.27 24.18 22.18
C HIS A 212 8.72 22.76 21.83
N LEU A 213 9.66 22.59 20.89
CA LEU A 213 10.05 21.29 20.35
C LEU A 213 11.49 20.89 20.71
N LYS A 214 12.40 21.86 20.92
CA LYS A 214 13.85 21.66 21.01
C LYS A 214 14.30 20.60 22.04
N ASP A 215 13.57 20.43 23.12
CA ASP A 215 13.91 19.52 24.20
C ASP A 215 13.18 18.15 24.09
N PHE A 216 12.24 18.01 23.15
CA PHE A 216 11.32 16.85 23.03
C PHE A 216 11.27 16.24 21.64
N VAL A 217 11.85 16.91 20.63
CA VAL A 217 11.87 16.43 19.23
C VAL A 217 13.31 16.22 18.79
N THR A 218 13.61 15.01 18.35
CA THR A 218 14.85 14.69 17.63
C THR A 218 14.54 14.63 16.13
N ALA A 219 15.19 15.48 15.34
CA ALA A 219 15.01 15.49 13.89
C ALA A 219 16.01 14.53 13.22
N HIS A 220 15.51 13.67 12.35
CA HIS A 220 16.27 12.72 11.55
C HIS A 220 16.11 13.05 10.06
N GLU A 221 17.22 13.45 9.43
CA GLU A 221 17.29 13.76 8.02
C GLU A 221 17.64 12.51 7.23
N LEU A 222 16.65 11.89 6.59
CA LEU A 222 16.83 10.63 5.84
C LEU A 222 17.05 10.85 4.34
N THR A 223 16.86 12.06 3.86
CA THR A 223 17.04 12.41 2.45
C THR A 223 18.09 13.52 2.32
N PRO A 224 19.01 13.43 1.35
CA PRO A 224 20.05 14.43 1.13
C PRO A 224 19.50 15.75 0.55
N ILE A 225 18.23 15.75 0.14
CA ILE A 225 17.55 16.88 -0.47
C ILE A 225 17.12 17.86 0.61
N THR A 226 17.32 19.15 0.37
CA THR A 226 16.87 20.20 1.31
C THR A 226 15.36 20.15 1.50
N GLY A 227 14.91 20.19 2.75
CA GLY A 227 13.49 20.16 3.09
C GLY A 227 12.73 21.38 2.55
N HIS A 228 11.51 21.17 2.11
CA HIS A 228 10.65 22.26 1.67
C HIS A 228 10.00 22.97 2.85
N PRO A 229 10.01 24.30 2.93
CA PRO A 229 9.48 25.03 4.08
C PRO A 229 8.05 24.65 4.49
N ALA A 230 7.15 24.47 3.51
CA ALA A 230 5.76 24.09 3.81
C ALA A 230 5.62 22.69 4.43
N LEU A 231 6.48 21.74 4.05
CA LEU A 231 6.46 20.40 4.61
C LEU A 231 7.12 20.35 5.99
N ILE A 232 8.19 21.11 6.18
CA ILE A 232 8.79 21.29 7.52
C ILE A 232 7.75 21.93 8.45
N ALA A 233 7.02 22.96 7.98
CA ALA A 233 5.96 23.58 8.77
C ALA A 233 4.85 22.57 9.11
N HIS A 234 4.45 21.70 8.17
CA HIS A 234 3.46 20.65 8.40
C HIS A 234 3.97 19.65 9.45
N GLY A 235 5.13 19.06 9.27
CA GLY A 235 5.68 18.11 10.23
C GLY A 235 5.99 18.73 11.60
N THR A 236 6.35 20.02 11.66
CA THR A 236 6.48 20.78 12.91
C THR A 236 5.14 20.85 13.64
N ALA A 237 4.04 21.13 12.93
CA ALA A 237 2.70 21.17 13.51
C ALA A 237 2.24 19.77 13.96
N VAL A 238 2.55 18.73 13.20
CA VAL A 238 2.25 17.33 13.56
C VAL A 238 3.01 16.96 14.84
N CYS A 239 4.31 17.26 14.95
CA CYS A 239 5.08 17.03 16.17
C CYS A 239 4.49 17.78 17.37
N GLY A 240 4.10 19.04 17.18
CA GLY A 240 3.42 19.83 18.21
C GLY A 240 2.10 19.18 18.66
N ALA A 241 1.30 18.69 17.72
CA ALA A 241 0.05 17.99 18.04
C ALA A 241 0.28 16.68 18.80
N VAL A 242 1.33 15.93 18.48
CA VAL A 242 1.72 14.71 19.21
C VAL A 242 2.15 15.03 20.64
N LEU A 243 2.89 16.11 20.85
CA LEU A 243 3.41 16.49 22.18
C LEU A 243 2.34 17.09 23.08
N TYR A 244 1.46 17.93 22.54
CA TYR A 244 0.58 18.81 23.33
C TYR A 244 -0.91 18.61 23.06
N GLY A 245 -1.30 17.88 22.02
CA GLY A 245 -2.70 17.76 21.61
C GLY A 245 -3.31 19.09 21.14
N LEU A 246 -4.57 19.32 21.49
CA LEU A 246 -5.31 20.52 21.12
C LEU A 246 -4.93 21.70 22.03
N LEU A 247 -4.48 22.81 21.45
CA LEU A 247 -4.06 24.01 22.17
C LEU A 247 -5.03 25.20 22.05
N ASN A 248 -6.09 25.09 21.27
CA ASN A 248 -7.02 26.18 20.97
C ASN A 248 -7.83 26.73 22.18
N TYR A 249 -7.75 26.06 23.31
CA TYR A 249 -8.33 26.53 24.60
C TYR A 249 -7.28 27.07 25.58
N LYS A 250 -6.00 27.09 25.18
CA LYS A 250 -4.90 27.59 25.99
C LYS A 250 -4.66 29.06 25.72
N SER A 251 -4.39 29.83 26.80
CA SER A 251 -3.97 31.23 26.67
C SER A 251 -2.49 31.32 26.27
N SER A 252 -2.12 32.36 25.51
CA SER A 252 -0.73 32.65 25.19
C SER A 252 0.17 32.94 26.42
N THR A 253 -0.42 33.26 27.56
CA THR A 253 0.28 33.46 28.84
C THR A 253 0.36 32.22 29.69
N GLU A 254 -0.37 31.16 29.33
CA GLU A 254 -0.38 29.90 30.07
C GLU A 254 0.86 29.07 29.71
N GLN A 255 1.57 28.58 30.72
CA GLN A 255 2.70 27.67 30.52
C GLN A 255 2.21 26.27 30.22
N LEU A 256 2.75 25.65 29.16
CA LEU A 256 2.47 24.27 28.85
C LEU A 256 3.05 23.31 29.88
N GLU A 257 2.39 22.21 30.09
CA GLU A 257 2.91 21.09 30.87
C GLU A 257 4.02 20.40 30.06
N THR A 258 4.97 19.78 30.78
CA THR A 258 5.98 18.93 30.17
C THR A 258 5.32 17.76 29.44
N PRO A 259 5.61 17.52 28.16
CA PRO A 259 5.05 16.39 27.44
C PRO A 259 5.38 15.05 28.12
N ILE A 260 4.47 14.10 27.99
CA ILE A 260 4.67 12.73 28.49
C ILE A 260 5.39 11.81 27.50
N VAL A 261 5.55 12.29 26.25
CA VAL A 261 6.25 11.59 25.16
C VAL A 261 7.35 12.46 24.58
N SER A 262 8.31 11.86 23.93
CA SER A 262 9.26 12.51 23.01
C SER A 262 8.99 12.05 21.59
N VAL A 263 9.44 12.81 20.60
CA VAL A 263 9.19 12.56 19.18
C VAL A 263 10.51 12.38 18.43
N ASP A 264 10.59 11.32 17.65
CA ASP A 264 11.57 11.15 16.59
C ASP A 264 10.91 11.57 15.26
N SER A 265 11.30 12.73 14.74
CA SER A 265 10.78 13.25 13.48
C SER A 265 11.65 12.79 12.33
N TYR A 266 11.13 11.90 11.50
CA TYR A 266 11.80 11.35 10.32
C TYR A 266 11.34 12.09 9.07
N ARG A 267 12.28 12.79 8.40
CA ARG A 267 11.99 13.44 7.14
C ARG A 267 12.11 12.44 6.00
N VAL A 268 10.95 11.94 5.53
CA VAL A 268 10.82 10.97 4.45
C VAL A 268 10.27 11.57 3.16
N LEU A 269 9.74 12.80 3.21
CA LEU A 269 9.16 13.46 2.05
C LEU A 269 10.21 14.31 1.35
N PRO A 270 10.59 13.96 0.10
CA PRO A 270 11.48 14.76 -0.73
C PRO A 270 10.72 15.97 -1.30
N GLN A 271 11.47 16.97 -1.75
CA GLN A 271 10.92 18.21 -2.24
C GLN A 271 11.60 18.77 -3.47
N GLN A 272 12.60 18.13 -3.99
CA GLN A 272 13.16 18.49 -5.28
C GLN A 272 12.68 17.56 -6.36
N GLN A 273 12.31 18.13 -7.50
CA GLN A 273 12.13 17.34 -8.71
C GLN A 273 13.52 16.94 -9.20
N THR A 274 13.78 15.64 -9.17
CA THR A 274 15.02 15.04 -9.66
C THR A 274 14.98 14.86 -11.18
N GLY A 275 13.79 14.95 -11.76
CA GLY A 275 13.50 14.61 -13.15
C GLY A 275 13.22 13.11 -13.34
N ASN A 276 13.33 12.30 -12.28
CA ASN A 276 12.88 10.92 -12.29
C ASN A 276 11.46 10.84 -11.70
N PRO A 277 10.43 10.51 -12.49
CA PRO A 277 9.05 10.52 -12.03
C PRO A 277 8.78 9.60 -10.84
N ILE A 278 9.53 8.50 -10.70
CA ILE A 278 9.38 7.54 -9.60
C ILE A 278 9.87 8.15 -8.29
N GLU A 279 11.04 8.78 -8.30
CA GLU A 279 11.58 9.47 -7.12
C GLU A 279 10.75 10.70 -6.79
N ASP A 280 10.32 11.44 -7.81
CA ASP A 280 9.53 12.67 -7.67
C ASP A 280 8.10 12.39 -7.19
N SER A 281 7.58 11.16 -7.36
CA SER A 281 6.30 10.73 -6.76
C SER A 281 6.33 10.78 -5.23
N GLY A 282 7.51 10.69 -4.64
CA GLY A 282 7.74 10.71 -3.20
C GLY A 282 7.26 9.45 -2.46
N LEU A 283 6.34 8.68 -3.04
CA LEU A 283 5.67 7.57 -2.36
C LEU A 283 6.58 6.34 -2.18
N TYR A 284 7.21 5.88 -3.25
CA TYR A 284 8.09 4.70 -3.19
C TYR A 284 9.34 4.92 -2.33
N PRO A 285 10.06 6.05 -2.48
CA PRO A 285 11.16 6.37 -1.59
C PRO A 285 10.75 6.49 -0.12
N ALA A 286 9.60 7.10 0.16
CA ALA A 286 9.10 7.23 1.53
C ALA A 286 8.81 5.86 2.16
N ILE A 287 8.20 4.93 1.41
CA ILE A 287 7.93 3.57 1.89
C ILE A 287 9.24 2.85 2.22
N ASP A 288 10.25 2.92 1.35
CA ASP A 288 11.56 2.29 1.59
C ASP A 288 12.18 2.77 2.91
N GLN A 289 12.11 4.08 3.18
CA GLN A 289 12.63 4.66 4.41
C GLN A 289 11.81 4.26 5.63
N ILE A 290 10.48 4.24 5.53
CA ILE A 290 9.58 3.81 6.61
C ILE A 290 9.88 2.36 7.00
N GLU A 291 9.93 1.44 6.01
CA GLU A 291 10.23 0.04 6.24
C GLU A 291 11.60 -0.13 6.93
N GLN A 292 12.62 0.59 6.48
CA GLN A 292 13.96 0.55 7.07
C GLN A 292 13.96 1.05 8.51
N ILE A 293 13.30 2.16 8.80
CA ILE A 293 13.28 2.77 10.14
C ILE A 293 12.52 1.88 11.12
N VAL A 294 11.31 1.44 10.77
CA VAL A 294 10.49 0.63 11.68
C VAL A 294 11.19 -0.70 12.03
N HIS A 295 11.92 -1.31 11.08
CA HIS A 295 12.71 -2.51 11.37
C HIS A 295 13.91 -2.27 12.27
N ASN A 296 14.55 -1.10 12.18
CA ASN A 296 15.80 -0.81 12.89
C ASN A 296 15.61 -0.13 14.24
N HIS A 297 14.45 0.51 14.49
CA HIS A 297 14.16 1.27 15.70
C HIS A 297 13.13 0.55 16.59
N THR A 298 13.56 -0.50 17.26
CA THR A 298 12.70 -1.36 18.09
C THR A 298 12.24 -0.69 19.40
N GLU A 299 12.84 0.43 19.78
CA GLU A 299 12.47 1.24 20.94
C GLU A 299 11.23 2.11 20.71
N THR A 300 10.84 2.31 19.46
CA THR A 300 9.65 3.08 19.07
C THR A 300 8.53 2.13 18.67
N SER A 301 7.44 2.13 19.45
CA SER A 301 6.31 1.21 19.23
C SER A 301 5.11 1.88 18.55
N LEU A 302 5.13 3.20 18.42
CA LEU A 302 4.03 3.98 17.84
C LEU A 302 4.58 4.93 16.78
N TYR A 303 4.00 4.88 15.60
CA TYR A 303 4.37 5.76 14.49
C TYR A 303 3.16 6.51 13.96
N ASN A 304 3.36 7.78 13.64
CA ASN A 304 2.39 8.63 12.94
C ASN A 304 2.81 8.83 11.49
N LEU A 305 1.87 8.63 10.58
CA LEU A 305 1.99 8.96 9.16
C LEU A 305 0.87 9.93 8.79
N SER A 306 1.20 11.22 8.65
CA SER A 306 0.24 12.26 8.31
C SER A 306 0.23 12.58 6.81
N PHE A 307 0.50 11.58 5.98
CA PHE A 307 0.47 11.66 4.52
C PHE A 307 0.00 10.32 3.93
N GLY A 308 -0.33 10.31 2.65
CA GLY A 308 -0.73 9.12 1.92
C GLY A 308 -0.96 9.38 0.42
N PRO A 309 -1.35 8.38 -0.35
CA PRO A 309 -1.71 8.57 -1.75
C PRO A 309 -2.95 9.45 -1.87
N ARG A 310 -2.94 10.30 -2.92
CA ARG A 310 -4.08 11.17 -3.24
C ARG A 310 -5.22 10.36 -3.86
N GLY A 311 -6.43 10.62 -3.41
CA GLY A 311 -7.63 10.01 -3.99
C GLY A 311 -8.32 9.03 -3.05
N ALA A 312 -9.37 8.39 -3.56
CA ALA A 312 -10.08 7.36 -2.84
C ALA A 312 -9.28 6.06 -2.87
N ILE A 313 -9.27 5.34 -1.75
CA ILE A 313 -8.79 3.96 -1.71
C ILE A 313 -9.78 3.13 -2.53
N VAL A 314 -9.29 2.47 -3.56
CA VAL A 314 -10.10 1.55 -4.36
C VAL A 314 -10.19 0.23 -3.59
N ASP A 315 -11.42 -0.17 -3.24
CA ASP A 315 -11.66 -1.46 -2.60
C ASP A 315 -11.08 -2.59 -3.46
N ASP A 316 -10.33 -3.48 -2.79
CA ASP A 316 -9.77 -4.71 -3.35
C ASP A 316 -8.57 -4.57 -4.31
N ASP A 317 -8.13 -3.36 -4.64
CA ASP A 317 -6.84 -3.16 -5.28
C ASP A 317 -5.75 -3.03 -4.21
N ILE A 318 -4.68 -3.79 -4.39
CA ILE A 318 -3.54 -3.79 -3.49
C ILE A 318 -2.50 -2.81 -4.02
N SER A 319 -2.10 -1.84 -3.18
CA SER A 319 -0.96 -0.97 -3.45
C SER A 319 0.22 -1.31 -2.54
N ARG A 320 1.42 -0.96 -2.98
CA ARG A 320 2.62 -1.14 -2.16
C ARG A 320 2.52 -0.41 -0.82
N PHE A 321 1.97 0.80 -0.83
CA PHE A 321 1.82 1.60 0.39
C PHE A 321 0.98 0.86 1.44
N THR A 322 -0.19 0.39 1.07
CA THR A 322 -1.07 -0.36 1.99
C THR A 322 -0.40 -1.67 2.43
N TYR A 323 0.19 -2.41 1.49
CA TYR A 323 0.81 -3.70 1.80
C TYR A 323 2.01 -3.57 2.75
N ALA A 324 2.86 -2.56 2.56
CA ALA A 324 3.99 -2.28 3.43
C ALA A 324 3.53 -1.94 4.86
N LEU A 325 2.52 -1.07 5.00
CA LEU A 325 1.98 -0.71 6.31
C LEU A 325 1.32 -1.89 7.02
N ASP A 326 0.55 -2.71 6.30
CA ASP A 326 -0.04 -3.93 6.87
C ASP A 326 1.05 -4.87 7.42
N ARG A 327 2.14 -5.05 6.67
CA ARG A 327 3.27 -5.88 7.11
C ARG A 327 3.99 -5.32 8.34
N LEU A 328 4.13 -4.02 8.43
CA LEU A 328 4.78 -3.38 9.59
C LEU A 328 3.91 -3.42 10.86
N SER A 329 2.61 -3.67 10.71
CA SER A 329 1.67 -3.77 11.83
C SER A 329 1.52 -5.20 12.40
N MET A 330 2.10 -6.20 11.74
CA MET A 330 2.10 -7.61 12.17
C MET A 330 3.25 -7.92 13.11
#